data_5263227d091d1da022971073c3405af9
#
_entry.id   5263227d091d1da022971073c3405af9
#
_cell.length_a   1.000
_cell.length_b   1.000
_cell.length_c   1.000
_cell.angle_alpha   90.00
_cell.angle_beta   90.00
_cell.angle_gamma   90.00
#
_symmetry.space_group_name_H-M   'P 1'
#
loop_
_entity.id
_entity.type
_entity.pdbx_description
1 polymer ?
#
loop_
_entity_poly.entity_id
_entity_poly.type
_entity_poly.pdbx_seq_one_letter_code
_entity_poly.pdbx_strand_id
1 'polypeptide(L)'
;MKNIIIWLLLIALVSCSDKSEVNYEISSVNLLKTVSYLSSKELQGRLGGSKEYFEAANFMAKEFAEIGLIPFNKNSYFQNLKVEYNQILPKAEFSLYKDRNFVKKYNLGKDYVFRGFSGAGDINAQVVFAGYGISIPEYDDYKNVDVKGKIVLAFKYNPSWNLEGVKWSSSLPREKARVALEHGAIGIMFVSFPNDEKPQEPIGSTMHGNGEQVNIPQIHINLPVANEFIEGSKYTLKELQTKIDSEKTSLSFALKSEAKIFVETEYVKEKVTVNVIGIYPGTDEKLKDEFVILGAHLDHVGGQSGEIYFPGANDNASGSAAVLEVARMFAKNELETKRSVMFVLFSNEESGLEGAEFLANNLGFDSNKVTAMLNMDCIAHGDSIQLGNGKSAPKLWELAKSIDSTNAKLTINGTWAGGGADASPFHEKGIPILYFVTKFSYTHLHCLTDKVETLNPKLYEGITNLAYLTTLKLAKGEYEREVIAERVK
;
A
#
# COMPACT_ATOMS: atom_id res chain seq x y z
N MET A 1 22.50 -76.36 -52.72
CA MET A 1 22.85 -75.00 -52.24
C MET A 1 21.58 -74.40 -51.66
N LYS A 2 21.49 -74.35 -50.36
CA LYS A 2 20.29 -73.85 -49.63
C LYS A 2 20.62 -72.42 -49.15
N ASN A 3 19.90 -71.42 -49.65
CA ASN A 3 19.98 -70.07 -49.16
C ASN A 3 19.16 -69.93 -47.87
N ILE A 4 19.82 -69.52 -46.78
CA ILE A 4 19.22 -69.21 -45.51
C ILE A 4 19.05 -67.63 -45.48
N ILE A 5 17.82 -67.16 -45.50
CA ILE A 5 17.48 -65.76 -45.31
C ILE A 5 17.27 -65.52 -43.79
N ILE A 6 18.19 -64.75 -43.20
CA ILE A 6 18.08 -64.33 -41.78
C ILE A 6 17.26 -63.04 -41.74
N TRP A 7 16.08 -63.06 -41.10
CA TRP A 7 15.27 -61.90 -40.76
C TRP A 7 15.80 -61.28 -39.47
N LEU A 8 16.36 -60.08 -39.54
CA LEU A 8 16.68 -59.26 -38.38
C LEU A 8 15.42 -58.51 -37.92
N LEU A 9 14.84 -58.93 -36.80
CA LEU A 9 13.79 -58.20 -36.09
C LEU A 9 14.43 -57.00 -35.37
N LEU A 10 14.21 -55.77 -35.83
CA LEU A 10 14.50 -54.55 -35.11
C LEU A 10 13.42 -54.38 -34.03
N ILE A 11 13.73 -54.65 -32.75
CA ILE A 11 12.91 -54.28 -31.61
C ILE A 11 13.19 -52.82 -31.32
N ALA A 12 12.27 -51.92 -31.68
CA ALA A 12 12.27 -50.54 -31.21
C ALA A 12 11.87 -50.51 -29.73
N LEU A 13 12.87 -50.34 -28.87
CA LEU A 13 12.62 -49.99 -27.48
C LEU A 13 12.07 -48.54 -27.43
N VAL A 14 10.78 -48.42 -27.34
CA VAL A 14 10.13 -47.17 -26.91
C VAL A 14 10.43 -47.00 -25.42
N SER A 15 11.44 -46.24 -25.11
CA SER A 15 11.70 -45.77 -23.75
C SER A 15 10.60 -44.75 -23.40
N CYS A 16 9.52 -45.16 -22.77
CA CYS A 16 8.69 -44.27 -21.99
C CYS A 16 9.55 -43.75 -20.82
N SER A 17 10.10 -42.60 -20.94
CA SER A 17 10.57 -41.87 -19.79
C SER A 17 9.32 -41.44 -19.01
N ASP A 18 9.00 -42.15 -17.92
CA ASP A 18 8.16 -41.63 -16.87
C ASP A 18 8.83 -40.35 -16.38
N LYS A 19 8.46 -39.21 -16.96
CA LYS A 19 8.62 -37.93 -16.30
C LYS A 19 7.70 -38.02 -15.08
N SER A 20 8.25 -38.25 -13.91
CA SER A 20 7.57 -37.93 -12.66
C SER A 20 7.24 -36.44 -12.77
N GLU A 21 5.99 -36.12 -13.11
CA GLU A 21 5.46 -34.76 -13.06
C GLU A 21 5.56 -34.32 -11.61
N VAL A 22 6.67 -33.66 -11.27
CA VAL A 22 6.76 -32.92 -10.01
C VAL A 22 5.84 -31.73 -10.18
N ASN A 23 4.61 -31.86 -9.69
CA ASN A 23 3.67 -30.74 -9.68
C ASN A 23 4.30 -29.59 -8.90
N TYR A 24 4.27 -28.39 -9.47
CA TYR A 24 4.70 -27.18 -8.79
C TYR A 24 3.72 -26.89 -7.64
N GLU A 25 4.25 -26.57 -6.46
CA GLU A 25 3.47 -26.27 -5.26
C GLU A 25 3.86 -24.91 -4.71
N ILE A 26 2.90 -24.23 -4.07
CA ILE A 26 3.15 -22.98 -3.33
C ILE A 26 4.08 -23.29 -2.17
N SER A 27 5.13 -22.49 -2.06
CA SER A 27 6.15 -22.66 -1.03
C SER A 27 6.46 -21.33 -0.35
N SER A 28 6.41 -21.34 0.98
CA SER A 28 6.84 -20.17 1.79
C SER A 28 8.29 -19.77 1.50
N VAL A 29 9.14 -20.70 1.10
CA VAL A 29 10.53 -20.43 0.70
C VAL A 29 10.58 -19.54 -0.55
N ASN A 30 9.79 -19.88 -1.58
CA ASN A 30 9.72 -19.10 -2.81
C ASN A 30 9.08 -17.71 -2.57
N LEU A 31 7.99 -17.67 -1.80
CA LEU A 31 7.32 -16.45 -1.39
C LEU A 31 8.28 -15.51 -0.67
N LEU A 32 8.95 -15.99 0.39
CA LEU A 32 9.88 -15.18 1.18
C LEU A 32 11.12 -14.75 0.38
N LYS A 33 11.58 -15.56 -0.59
CA LYS A 33 12.67 -15.16 -1.49
C LYS A 33 12.28 -13.94 -2.31
N THR A 34 11.09 -13.92 -2.89
CA THR A 34 10.57 -12.77 -3.66
C THR A 34 10.35 -11.56 -2.76
N VAL A 35 9.73 -11.74 -1.58
CA VAL A 35 9.56 -10.66 -0.59
C VAL A 35 10.90 -10.08 -0.16
N SER A 36 11.92 -10.93 0.12
CA SER A 36 13.26 -10.47 0.53
C SER A 36 13.90 -9.58 -0.53
N TYR A 37 13.73 -9.88 -1.80
CA TYR A 37 14.21 -9.01 -2.88
C TYR A 37 13.41 -7.71 -2.93
N LEU A 38 12.06 -7.79 -2.97
CA LEU A 38 11.21 -6.61 -3.10
C LEU A 38 11.35 -5.66 -1.89
N SER A 39 11.57 -6.16 -0.68
CA SER A 39 11.77 -5.34 0.53
C SER A 39 13.23 -5.02 0.84
N SER A 40 14.14 -5.28 -0.11
CA SER A 40 15.58 -5.08 0.09
C SER A 40 15.97 -3.60 0.08
N LYS A 41 17.16 -3.33 0.62
CA LYS A 41 17.74 -1.99 0.64
C LYS A 41 17.99 -1.44 -0.77
N GLU A 42 18.30 -2.28 -1.72
CA GLU A 42 18.56 -1.91 -3.12
C GLU A 42 17.34 -1.23 -3.74
N LEU A 43 16.13 -1.66 -3.36
CA LEU A 43 14.88 -1.12 -3.88
C LEU A 43 14.31 0.07 -3.07
N GLN A 44 15.01 0.51 -2.02
CA GLN A 44 14.73 1.75 -1.29
C GLN A 44 13.24 2.03 -1.01
N GLY A 45 12.46 0.97 -0.73
CA GLY A 45 11.01 1.08 -0.46
C GLY A 45 10.16 1.39 -1.68
N ARG A 46 10.63 1.17 -2.89
CA ARG A 46 9.84 1.08 -4.14
C ARG A 46 8.83 2.23 -4.36
N LEU A 47 9.23 3.48 -4.06
CA LEU A 47 8.35 4.64 -4.28
C LEU A 47 7.89 4.69 -5.74
N GLY A 48 6.59 4.71 -5.98
CA GLY A 48 6.02 4.72 -7.32
C GLY A 48 6.60 5.83 -8.20
N GLY A 49 7.07 5.46 -9.41
CA GLY A 49 7.75 6.38 -10.34
C GLY A 49 9.25 6.58 -10.06
N SER A 50 9.83 6.02 -8.98
CA SER A 50 11.26 6.03 -8.74
C SER A 50 12.00 5.02 -9.62
N LYS A 51 13.33 5.19 -9.73
CA LYS A 51 14.18 4.22 -10.40
C LYS A 51 14.06 2.83 -9.75
N GLU A 52 14.04 2.78 -8.45
CA GLU A 52 13.96 1.56 -7.64
C GLU A 52 12.62 0.84 -7.83
N TYR A 53 11.53 1.59 -8.01
CA TYR A 53 10.24 1.03 -8.43
C TYR A 53 10.34 0.37 -9.80
N PHE A 54 10.97 1.03 -10.78
CA PHE A 54 11.15 0.44 -12.11
C PHE A 54 12.05 -0.80 -12.08
N GLU A 55 13.04 -0.88 -11.19
CA GLU A 55 13.83 -2.10 -10.98
C GLU A 55 12.96 -3.26 -10.46
N ALA A 56 12.07 -3.00 -9.50
CA ALA A 56 11.08 -3.97 -9.03
C ALA A 56 10.10 -4.38 -10.14
N ALA A 57 9.56 -3.43 -10.88
CA ALA A 57 8.63 -3.67 -11.99
C ALA A 57 9.28 -4.50 -13.11
N ASN A 58 10.52 -4.21 -13.49
CA ASN A 58 11.28 -4.97 -14.47
C ASN A 58 11.56 -6.41 -13.99
N PHE A 59 11.89 -6.58 -12.72
CA PHE A 59 12.05 -7.92 -12.13
C PHE A 59 10.77 -8.73 -12.26
N MET A 60 9.62 -8.17 -11.86
CA MET A 60 8.33 -8.86 -11.91
C MET A 60 7.89 -9.15 -13.36
N ALA A 61 8.10 -8.21 -14.28
CA ALA A 61 7.81 -8.41 -15.71
C ALA A 61 8.67 -9.53 -16.32
N LYS A 62 9.94 -9.62 -15.93
CA LYS A 62 10.83 -10.71 -16.33
C LYS A 62 10.35 -12.06 -15.82
N GLU A 63 9.95 -12.14 -14.55
CA GLU A 63 9.38 -13.36 -13.95
C GLU A 63 8.10 -13.79 -14.67
N PHE A 64 7.21 -12.84 -15.03
CA PHE A 64 6.01 -13.15 -15.83
C PHE A 64 6.38 -13.68 -17.23
N ALA A 65 7.41 -13.11 -17.87
CA ALA A 65 7.89 -13.60 -19.17
C ALA A 65 8.49 -15.01 -19.07
N GLU A 66 9.30 -15.28 -18.03
CA GLU A 66 9.96 -16.57 -17.83
C GLU A 66 8.97 -17.72 -17.60
N ILE A 67 7.82 -17.44 -16.99
CA ILE A 67 6.74 -18.43 -16.82
C ILE A 67 5.76 -18.47 -18.00
N GLY A 68 5.97 -17.67 -19.04
CA GLY A 68 5.18 -17.73 -20.28
C GLY A 68 3.83 -17.04 -20.25
N LEU A 69 3.59 -16.08 -19.32
CA LEU A 69 2.39 -15.24 -19.39
C LEU A 69 2.40 -14.37 -20.64
N ILE A 70 1.22 -14.08 -21.18
CA ILE A 70 1.06 -13.17 -22.30
C ILE A 70 1.07 -11.72 -21.80
N PRO A 71 1.86 -10.80 -22.41
CA PRO A 71 1.82 -9.40 -22.04
C PRO A 71 0.48 -8.75 -22.34
N PHE A 72 0.00 -7.89 -21.44
CA PHE A 72 -1.26 -7.15 -21.59
C PHE A 72 -1.26 -6.24 -22.84
N ASN A 73 -0.18 -5.52 -23.08
CA ASN A 73 0.00 -4.65 -24.23
C ASN A 73 0.85 -5.35 -25.29
N LYS A 74 0.23 -6.14 -26.19
CA LYS A 74 0.87 -6.86 -27.33
C LYS A 74 2.32 -7.33 -27.13
N ASN A 75 3.25 -6.43 -26.76
CA ASN A 75 4.68 -6.69 -26.60
C ASN A 75 5.25 -6.19 -25.27
N SER A 76 4.42 -5.76 -24.33
CA SER A 76 4.86 -5.19 -23.06
C SER A 76 3.95 -5.60 -21.91
N TYR A 77 4.55 -6.01 -20.81
CA TYR A 77 3.84 -6.21 -19.54
C TYR A 77 3.46 -4.91 -18.85
N PHE A 78 3.94 -3.76 -19.34
CA PHE A 78 3.75 -2.46 -18.72
C PHE A 78 2.53 -1.73 -19.26
N GLN A 79 1.69 -1.25 -18.34
CA GLN A 79 0.67 -0.25 -18.59
C GLN A 79 1.14 1.07 -17.99
N ASN A 80 1.55 2.03 -18.83
CA ASN A 80 2.08 3.31 -18.40
C ASN A 80 0.97 4.24 -17.89
N LEU A 81 1.24 4.94 -16.79
CA LEU A 81 0.39 6.00 -16.27
C LEU A 81 1.24 7.16 -15.75
N LYS A 82 0.63 8.30 -15.50
CA LYS A 82 1.28 9.47 -14.91
C LYS A 82 0.72 9.71 -13.53
N VAL A 83 1.61 10.00 -12.60
CA VAL A 83 1.30 10.18 -11.17
C VAL A 83 2.03 11.39 -10.62
N GLU A 84 1.54 11.94 -9.52
CA GLU A 84 2.26 12.92 -8.73
C GLU A 84 3.40 12.23 -7.96
N TYR A 85 4.59 12.79 -7.99
CA TYR A 85 5.79 12.20 -7.40
C TYR A 85 6.51 13.20 -6.51
N ASN A 86 6.94 12.77 -5.34
CA ASN A 86 7.80 13.55 -4.47
C ASN A 86 8.76 12.63 -3.71
N GLN A 87 10.06 12.95 -3.80
CA GLN A 87 11.11 12.21 -3.10
C GLN A 87 11.90 13.13 -2.18
N ILE A 88 12.16 12.66 -0.96
CA ILE A 88 13.05 13.33 0.00
C ILE A 88 14.50 13.02 -0.38
N LEU A 89 15.23 14.03 -0.79
CA LEU A 89 16.62 13.93 -1.25
C LEU A 89 17.61 13.79 -0.09
N PRO A 90 18.87 13.37 -0.35
CA PRO A 90 19.91 13.30 0.67
C PRO A 90 20.15 14.64 1.40
N LYS A 91 20.66 14.54 2.65
CA LYS A 91 20.97 15.67 3.55
C LYS A 91 19.73 16.33 4.16
N ALA A 92 19.04 15.62 5.01
CA ALA A 92 17.97 16.19 5.84
C ALA A 92 18.47 16.49 7.26
N GLU A 93 17.88 17.51 7.89
CA GLU A 93 18.17 17.86 9.29
C GLU A 93 16.92 18.31 10.02
N PHE A 94 16.82 17.91 11.27
CA PHE A 94 15.83 18.45 12.22
C PHE A 94 16.48 18.64 13.58
N SER A 95 16.38 19.85 14.12
CA SER A 95 17.04 20.24 15.36
C SER A 95 16.19 21.18 16.20
N LEU A 96 16.36 21.08 17.53
CA LEU A 96 15.75 21.97 18.54
C LEU A 96 16.72 23.08 18.92
N TYR A 97 16.17 24.30 19.01
CA TYR A 97 16.86 25.48 19.57
C TYR A 97 16.00 26.08 20.69
N LYS A 98 16.65 26.67 21.72
CA LYS A 98 16.01 27.46 22.75
C LYS A 98 16.81 28.78 22.93
N ASP A 99 16.10 29.90 22.92
CA ASP A 99 16.74 31.22 23.00
C ASP A 99 17.87 31.39 21.95
N ARG A 100 17.65 30.91 20.72
CA ARG A 100 18.61 30.88 19.60
C ARG A 100 19.84 29.97 19.81
N ASN A 101 19.90 29.23 20.91
CA ASN A 101 20.99 28.27 21.17
C ASN A 101 20.60 26.89 20.71
N PHE A 102 21.55 26.21 19.99
CA PHE A 102 21.40 24.81 19.64
C PHE A 102 21.28 23.96 20.91
N VAL A 103 20.26 23.09 20.94
CA VAL A 103 20.03 22.15 22.04
C VAL A 103 20.34 20.73 21.60
N LYS A 104 19.73 20.30 20.48
CA LYS A 104 19.79 18.89 20.08
C LYS A 104 19.44 18.72 18.60
N LYS A 105 20.13 17.78 17.94
CA LYS A 105 19.73 17.25 16.64
C LYS A 105 18.97 15.93 16.83
N TYR A 106 17.92 15.72 16.07
CA TYR A 106 17.09 14.52 16.09
C TYR A 106 17.48 13.52 15.00
N ASN A 107 17.15 12.24 15.21
CA ASN A 107 17.48 11.15 14.32
C ASN A 107 16.29 10.85 13.40
N LEU A 108 16.53 10.91 12.09
CA LEU A 108 15.57 10.50 11.07
C LEU A 108 15.22 9.01 11.24
N GLY A 109 13.95 8.67 11.08
CA GLY A 109 13.44 7.30 11.24
C GLY A 109 13.17 6.86 12.67
N LYS A 110 13.74 7.55 13.68
CA LYS A 110 13.52 7.26 15.10
C LYS A 110 12.71 8.35 15.79
N ASP A 111 13.18 9.58 15.67
CA ASP A 111 12.59 10.72 16.37
C ASP A 111 11.55 11.42 15.48
N TYR A 112 11.74 11.36 14.17
CA TYR A 112 10.87 11.95 13.17
C TYR A 112 11.00 11.26 11.80
N VAL A 113 10.03 11.52 10.91
CA VAL A 113 10.09 11.25 9.46
C VAL A 113 9.50 12.44 8.71
N PHE A 114 9.93 12.66 7.47
CA PHE A 114 9.24 13.58 6.58
C PHE A 114 7.92 12.98 6.07
N ARG A 115 6.93 13.85 5.85
CA ARG A 115 5.75 13.43 5.10
C ARG A 115 6.12 13.30 3.63
N GLY A 116 5.55 12.32 2.94
CA GLY A 116 5.90 12.01 1.55
C GLY A 116 5.81 13.20 0.58
N PHE A 117 4.88 14.14 0.84
CA PHE A 117 4.77 15.39 0.07
C PHE A 117 5.32 16.61 0.81
N SER A 118 6.32 16.44 1.65
CA SER A 118 7.05 17.58 2.20
C SER A 118 7.59 18.45 1.08
N GLY A 119 7.39 19.76 1.18
CA GLY A 119 8.14 20.70 0.37
C GLY A 119 9.59 20.83 0.83
N ALA A 120 10.45 21.41 -0.01
CA ALA A 120 11.82 21.74 0.34
C ALA A 120 11.89 22.96 1.27
N GLY A 121 12.98 23.06 2.05
CA GLY A 121 13.25 24.27 2.86
C GLY A 121 14.51 24.15 3.70
N ASP A 122 15.08 25.32 3.99
CA ASP A 122 16.10 25.51 5.03
C ASP A 122 15.57 26.61 5.97
N ILE A 123 14.88 26.20 7.01
CA ILE A 123 14.14 27.07 7.90
C ILE A 123 14.62 26.93 9.35
N ASN A 124 14.70 28.07 10.05
CA ASN A 124 14.94 28.11 11.48
C ASN A 124 13.99 29.17 12.09
N ALA A 125 12.97 28.73 12.82
CA ALA A 125 11.94 29.63 13.30
C ALA A 125 11.29 29.14 14.61
N GLN A 126 10.66 30.12 15.29
CA GLN A 126 9.83 29.82 16.47
C GLN A 126 8.72 28.83 16.16
N VAL A 127 8.46 27.93 17.10
CA VAL A 127 7.37 26.97 17.00
C VAL A 127 6.10 27.53 17.66
N VAL A 128 4.97 27.28 17.02
CA VAL A 128 3.63 27.62 17.52
C VAL A 128 2.80 26.35 17.60
N PHE A 129 2.28 26.05 18.78
CA PHE A 129 1.27 25.01 18.92
C PHE A 129 -0.07 25.55 18.42
N ALA A 130 -0.69 24.86 17.46
CA ALA A 130 -1.96 25.22 16.83
C ALA A 130 -2.96 24.06 16.89
N GLY A 131 -3.20 23.50 18.06
CA GLY A 131 -4.25 22.51 18.32
C GLY A 131 -4.28 21.38 17.29
N TYR A 132 -5.43 21.25 16.62
CA TYR A 132 -5.65 20.29 15.54
C TYR A 132 -5.24 20.81 14.15
N GLY A 133 -4.80 22.06 14.06
CA GLY A 133 -4.44 22.67 12.76
C GLY A 133 -5.64 22.91 11.85
N ILE A 134 -6.81 23.15 12.40
CA ILE A 134 -8.08 23.36 11.69
C ILE A 134 -8.40 24.86 11.62
N SER A 135 -8.85 25.31 10.44
CA SER A 135 -9.41 26.66 10.26
C SER A 135 -10.69 26.57 9.44
N ILE A 136 -11.82 26.63 10.14
CA ILE A 136 -13.18 26.70 9.58
C ILE A 136 -13.97 27.77 10.36
N PRO A 137 -15.10 28.30 9.86
CA PRO A 137 -15.84 29.37 10.54
C PRO A 137 -16.22 29.06 11.99
N GLU A 138 -16.55 27.81 12.29
CA GLU A 138 -17.04 27.36 13.59
C GLU A 138 -15.92 26.98 14.56
N TYR A 139 -14.72 26.68 14.04
CA TYR A 139 -13.57 26.27 14.84
C TYR A 139 -12.26 26.66 14.14
N ASP A 140 -11.44 27.48 14.78
CA ASP A 140 -10.23 28.02 14.15
C ASP A 140 -9.06 28.03 15.14
N ASP A 141 -8.08 27.16 14.89
CA ASP A 141 -6.84 27.08 15.68
C ASP A 141 -5.86 28.22 15.38
N TYR A 142 -6.08 28.99 14.31
CA TYR A 142 -5.20 30.08 13.90
C TYR A 142 -5.72 31.47 14.29
N LYS A 143 -6.98 31.58 14.77
CA LYS A 143 -7.66 32.87 15.03
C LYS A 143 -6.92 33.77 16.01
N ASN A 144 -6.32 33.22 17.07
CA ASN A 144 -5.76 34.00 18.18
C ASN A 144 -4.22 33.86 18.28
N VAL A 145 -3.57 33.37 17.24
CA VAL A 145 -2.11 33.18 17.23
C VAL A 145 -1.54 33.59 15.86
N ASP A 146 -0.40 34.28 15.88
CA ASP A 146 0.34 34.59 14.67
C ASP A 146 1.31 33.47 14.32
N VAL A 147 1.13 32.84 13.17
CA VAL A 147 2.01 31.78 12.64
C VAL A 147 2.85 32.23 11.45
N LYS A 148 2.72 33.50 11.03
CA LYS A 148 3.47 34.02 9.88
C LYS A 148 4.97 33.95 10.11
N GLY A 149 5.68 33.28 9.19
CA GLY A 149 7.12 33.05 9.29
C GLY A 149 7.54 32.09 10.41
N LYS A 150 6.62 31.30 10.96
CA LYS A 150 6.86 30.34 12.04
C LYS A 150 6.59 28.92 11.62
N ILE A 151 6.94 27.97 12.48
CA ILE A 151 6.69 26.54 12.27
C ILE A 151 5.52 26.13 13.16
N VAL A 152 4.50 25.51 12.57
CA VAL A 152 3.33 25.01 13.30
C VAL A 152 3.63 23.63 13.88
N LEU A 153 3.23 23.39 15.14
CA LEU A 153 3.09 22.07 15.76
C LEU A 153 1.61 21.79 15.94
N ALA A 154 1.08 20.73 15.31
CA ALA A 154 -0.33 20.36 15.37
C ALA A 154 -0.54 18.86 15.55
N PHE A 155 -1.69 18.49 16.11
CA PHE A 155 -2.13 17.10 16.12
C PHE A 155 -2.39 16.61 14.69
N LYS A 156 -1.92 15.39 14.39
CA LYS A 156 -1.89 14.82 13.05
C LYS A 156 -3.28 14.64 12.43
N TYR A 157 -4.25 14.19 13.22
CA TYR A 157 -5.62 13.92 12.77
C TYR A 157 -6.61 14.95 13.30
N ASN A 158 -7.85 14.91 12.82
CA ASN A 158 -8.95 15.69 13.37
C ASN A 158 -9.42 15.12 14.69
N PRO A 159 -10.08 15.91 15.57
CA PRO A 159 -10.63 15.41 16.80
C PRO A 159 -11.69 14.32 16.56
N SER A 160 -11.84 13.39 17.51
CA SER A 160 -12.86 12.33 17.46
C SER A 160 -14.28 12.83 17.79
N TRP A 161 -14.39 14.00 18.42
CA TRP A 161 -15.68 14.65 18.73
C TRP A 161 -16.14 15.54 17.58
N ASN A 162 -17.45 15.85 17.54
CA ASN A 162 -18.05 16.73 16.56
C ASN A 162 -18.70 17.95 17.22
N LEU A 163 -18.81 19.05 16.48
CA LEU A 163 -19.70 20.17 16.76
C LEU A 163 -21.00 19.94 15.99
N GLU A 164 -22.13 20.29 16.61
CA GLU A 164 -23.45 20.11 16.00
C GLU A 164 -23.57 20.90 14.70
N GLY A 165 -23.96 20.20 13.63
CA GLY A 165 -24.10 20.82 12.29
C GLY A 165 -22.78 21.12 11.57
N VAL A 166 -21.62 20.83 12.15
CA VAL A 166 -20.30 21.13 11.59
C VAL A 166 -19.68 19.89 10.97
N LYS A 167 -19.23 20.01 9.72
CA LYS A 167 -18.39 19.05 9.05
C LYS A 167 -16.93 19.50 9.16
N TRP A 168 -16.09 18.68 9.81
CA TRP A 168 -14.67 18.95 9.84
C TRP A 168 -14.06 19.05 8.44
N SER A 169 -13.08 19.91 8.27
CA SER A 169 -12.18 19.91 7.11
C SER A 169 -11.44 18.57 6.99
N SER A 170 -10.77 18.36 5.87
CA SER A 170 -9.98 17.16 5.65
C SER A 170 -8.98 16.92 6.78
N SER A 171 -8.88 15.67 7.26
CA SER A 171 -7.87 15.26 8.24
C SER A 171 -6.52 14.91 7.62
N LEU A 172 -6.41 14.97 6.29
CA LEU A 172 -5.16 14.63 5.60
C LEU A 172 -4.06 15.63 5.98
N PRO A 173 -2.86 15.17 6.36
CA PRO A 173 -1.75 16.06 6.71
C PRO A 173 -1.39 17.07 5.62
N ARG A 174 -1.50 16.68 4.34
CA ARG A 174 -1.29 17.60 3.20
C ARG A 174 -2.23 18.82 3.26
N GLU A 175 -3.51 18.58 3.54
CA GLU A 175 -4.51 19.66 3.62
C GLU A 175 -4.29 20.54 4.86
N LYS A 176 -3.92 19.96 6.00
CA LYS A 176 -3.52 20.74 7.19
C LYS A 176 -2.26 21.56 6.94
N ALA A 177 -1.30 21.03 6.19
CA ALA A 177 -0.12 21.79 5.77
C ALA A 177 -0.50 22.98 4.84
N ARG A 178 -1.49 22.81 3.96
CA ARG A 178 -2.04 23.88 3.12
C ARG A 178 -2.66 24.98 3.97
N VAL A 179 -3.50 24.61 4.94
CA VAL A 179 -4.09 25.56 5.89
C VAL A 179 -3.01 26.35 6.64
N ALA A 180 -1.98 25.66 7.15
CA ALA A 180 -0.87 26.33 7.83
C ALA A 180 -0.14 27.33 6.90
N LEU A 181 0.14 26.92 5.64
CA LEU A 181 0.75 27.80 4.63
C LEU A 181 -0.12 29.02 4.31
N GLU A 182 -1.43 28.86 4.17
CA GLU A 182 -2.39 29.94 3.93
C GLU A 182 -2.39 30.99 5.06
N HIS A 183 -2.13 30.55 6.31
CA HIS A 183 -1.90 31.42 7.46
C HIS A 183 -0.47 31.98 7.55
N GLY A 184 0.39 31.64 6.57
CA GLY A 184 1.76 32.18 6.47
C GLY A 184 2.82 31.38 7.23
N ALA A 185 2.52 30.18 7.71
CA ALA A 185 3.51 29.27 8.28
C ALA A 185 4.54 28.84 7.22
N ILE A 186 5.80 28.64 7.63
CA ILE A 186 6.89 28.22 6.75
C ILE A 186 7.28 26.74 6.92
N GLY A 187 6.64 26.02 7.83
CA GLY A 187 6.81 24.59 8.07
C GLY A 187 5.75 24.08 9.04
N ILE A 188 5.55 22.77 9.05
CA ILE A 188 4.62 22.10 9.96
C ILE A 188 5.18 20.80 10.52
N MET A 189 4.98 20.60 11.80
CA MET A 189 5.28 19.38 12.55
C MET A 189 3.98 18.74 13.01
N PHE A 190 3.76 17.49 12.67
CA PHE A 190 2.62 16.70 13.14
C PHE A 190 3.04 15.83 14.32
N VAL A 191 2.15 15.68 15.29
CA VAL A 191 2.28 14.76 16.40
C VAL A 191 1.01 13.95 16.57
N SER A 192 1.15 12.66 16.88
CA SER A 192 0.01 11.77 17.16
C SER A 192 -0.66 12.12 18.47
N PHE A 193 -1.88 11.62 18.71
CA PHE A 193 -2.64 11.94 19.90
C PHE A 193 -2.00 11.34 21.15
N PRO A 194 -1.60 12.17 22.11
CA PRO A 194 -0.96 11.70 23.34
C PRO A 194 -1.90 10.94 24.29
N ASN A 195 -3.23 11.07 24.11
CA ASN A 195 -4.24 10.39 24.91
C ASN A 195 -4.67 9.03 24.35
N ASP A 196 -4.19 8.66 23.15
CA ASP A 196 -4.41 7.32 22.60
C ASP A 196 -3.73 6.27 23.50
N GLU A 197 -4.32 5.07 23.59
CA GLU A 197 -3.71 3.95 24.29
C GLU A 197 -2.34 3.57 23.69
N LYS A 198 -2.25 3.63 22.38
CA LYS A 198 -1.01 3.41 21.61
C LYS A 198 -0.84 4.52 20.59
N PRO A 199 -0.25 5.65 20.96
CA PRO A 199 0.03 6.72 20.03
C PRO A 199 0.87 6.24 18.85
N GLN A 200 0.49 6.64 17.64
CA GLN A 200 1.21 6.24 16.44
C GLN A 200 2.60 6.87 16.41
N GLU A 201 3.63 6.05 16.28
CA GLU A 201 5.00 6.51 16.03
C GLU A 201 5.13 7.16 14.64
N PRO A 202 6.20 7.92 14.37
CA PRO A 202 6.47 8.43 13.04
C PRO A 202 6.54 7.31 11.99
N ILE A 203 5.66 7.37 11.00
CA ILE A 203 5.55 6.40 9.92
C ILE A 203 5.80 7.05 8.56
N GLY A 204 6.32 6.27 7.61
CA GLY A 204 6.38 6.65 6.21
C GLY A 204 5.01 7.01 5.65
N SER A 205 5.01 7.71 4.56
CA SER A 205 3.77 8.04 3.84
C SER A 205 4.08 8.55 2.46
N THR A 206 3.23 8.23 1.54
CA THR A 206 2.90 9.07 0.42
C THR A 206 1.68 9.91 0.76
N MET A 207 1.25 10.79 -0.10
CA MET A 207 0.15 11.68 0.24
C MET A 207 -1.01 11.49 -0.71
N HIS A 208 -2.16 11.22 -0.12
CA HIS A 208 -3.43 11.33 -0.81
C HIS A 208 -3.86 12.80 -0.89
N GLY A 209 -4.71 13.11 -1.81
CA GLY A 209 -5.35 14.41 -1.94
C GLY A 209 -5.09 15.04 -3.30
N ASN A 210 -6.09 15.76 -3.79
CA ASN A 210 -6.03 16.50 -5.04
C ASN A 210 -5.43 17.88 -4.79
N GLY A 211 -4.62 18.35 -5.68
CA GLY A 211 -4.11 19.71 -5.65
C GLY A 211 -2.61 19.82 -5.86
N GLU A 212 -2.10 21.04 -5.80
CA GLU A 212 -0.68 21.32 -5.98
C GLU A 212 0.13 20.95 -4.74
N GLN A 213 1.42 20.73 -4.90
CA GLN A 213 2.34 20.54 -3.80
C GLN A 213 2.23 21.69 -2.79
N VAL A 214 2.18 21.37 -1.51
CA VAL A 214 2.29 22.34 -0.42
C VAL A 214 3.77 22.53 -0.11
N ASN A 215 4.37 23.59 -0.67
CA ASN A 215 5.82 23.79 -0.68
C ASN A 215 6.34 24.37 0.65
N ILE A 216 6.11 23.66 1.76
CA ILE A 216 6.76 23.87 3.06
C ILE A 216 7.24 22.53 3.63
N PRO A 217 8.30 22.49 4.43
CA PRO A 217 8.72 21.29 5.16
C PRO A 217 7.59 20.74 6.05
N GLN A 218 7.37 19.43 5.95
CA GLN A 218 6.34 18.72 6.69
C GLN A 218 6.94 17.49 7.35
N ILE A 219 6.91 17.40 8.66
CA ILE A 219 7.46 16.26 9.41
C ILE A 219 6.42 15.67 10.38
N HIS A 220 6.54 14.39 10.66
CA HIS A 220 5.84 13.70 11.73
C HIS A 220 6.87 13.38 12.82
N ILE A 221 6.66 13.89 14.02
CA ILE A 221 7.55 13.72 15.18
C ILE A 221 6.89 12.80 16.22
N ASN A 222 7.72 12.09 17.00
CA ASN A 222 7.20 11.27 18.09
C ASN A 222 6.83 12.13 19.32
N LEU A 223 6.10 11.55 20.28
CA LEU A 223 5.66 12.24 21.49
C LEU A 223 6.82 12.76 22.35
N PRO A 224 7.92 12.01 22.58
CA PRO A 224 9.09 12.53 23.30
C PRO A 224 9.64 13.82 22.70
N VAL A 225 9.81 13.87 21.40
CA VAL A 225 10.27 15.08 20.68
C VAL A 225 9.29 16.23 20.85
N ALA A 226 8.01 15.99 20.64
CA ALA A 226 6.99 17.04 20.80
C ALA A 226 6.95 17.58 22.23
N ASN A 227 7.13 16.74 23.25
CA ASN A 227 7.21 17.18 24.64
C ASN A 227 8.43 18.08 24.92
N GLU A 228 9.61 17.83 24.26
CA GLU A 228 10.76 18.71 24.36
C GLU A 228 10.49 20.10 23.78
N PHE A 229 9.69 20.20 22.70
CA PHE A 229 9.29 21.47 22.12
C PHE A 229 8.33 22.28 23.00
N ILE A 230 7.39 21.63 23.68
CA ILE A 230 6.42 22.33 24.54
C ILE A 230 6.94 22.55 25.98
N GLU A 231 8.13 22.04 26.30
CA GLU A 231 8.72 22.24 27.63
C GLU A 231 8.77 23.72 28.04
N GLY A 232 8.38 23.98 29.29
CA GLY A 232 8.23 25.34 29.83
C GLY A 232 6.96 26.07 29.40
N SER A 233 6.03 25.40 28.70
CA SER A 233 4.65 25.85 28.52
C SER A 233 3.82 25.58 29.80
N LYS A 234 2.61 26.14 29.85
CA LYS A 234 1.69 25.93 30.97
C LYS A 234 1.12 24.49 31.05
N TYR A 235 1.11 23.79 29.92
CA TYR A 235 0.45 22.49 29.76
C TYR A 235 1.37 21.45 29.14
N THR A 236 1.18 20.17 29.47
CA THR A 236 1.71 19.03 28.72
C THR A 236 0.86 18.77 27.47
N LEU A 237 1.37 17.99 26.50
CA LEU A 237 0.58 17.59 25.32
C LEU A 237 -0.72 16.86 25.68
N LYS A 238 -0.70 16.01 26.72
CA LYS A 238 -1.90 15.30 27.21
C LYS A 238 -2.95 16.28 27.75
N GLU A 239 -2.51 17.22 28.56
CA GLU A 239 -3.40 18.27 29.10
C GLU A 239 -3.95 19.16 27.99
N LEU A 240 -3.15 19.50 26.97
CA LEU A 240 -3.60 20.27 25.82
C LEU A 240 -4.70 19.53 25.07
N GLN A 241 -4.48 18.27 24.70
CA GLN A 241 -5.52 17.47 24.02
C GLN A 241 -6.77 17.35 24.90
N THR A 242 -6.63 16.95 26.15
CA THR A 242 -7.76 16.79 27.10
C THR A 242 -8.56 18.08 27.23
N LYS A 243 -7.89 19.23 27.33
CA LYS A 243 -8.54 20.52 27.47
C LYS A 243 -9.30 20.92 26.20
N ILE A 244 -8.67 20.81 25.02
CA ILE A 244 -9.34 21.10 23.74
C ILE A 244 -10.55 20.17 23.57
N ASP A 245 -10.41 18.87 23.83
CA ASP A 245 -11.47 17.88 23.64
C ASP A 245 -12.66 18.09 24.60
N SER A 246 -12.39 18.46 25.85
CA SER A 246 -13.43 18.69 26.86
C SER A 246 -14.18 20.02 26.65
N GLU A 247 -13.45 21.07 26.27
CA GLU A 247 -14.02 22.42 26.08
C GLU A 247 -14.52 22.61 24.64
N LYS A 248 -14.10 21.75 23.69
CA LYS A 248 -14.39 21.85 22.25
C LYS A 248 -14.05 23.24 21.66
N THR A 249 -12.98 23.81 22.16
CA THR A 249 -12.49 25.13 21.78
C THR A 249 -11.02 25.07 21.40
N SER A 250 -10.59 25.91 20.46
CA SER A 250 -9.20 25.99 20.07
C SER A 250 -8.31 26.52 21.21
N LEU A 251 -7.11 25.96 21.30
CA LEU A 251 -6.10 26.41 22.25
C LEU A 251 -4.75 26.44 21.54
N SER A 252 -4.29 27.63 21.16
CA SER A 252 -3.08 27.84 20.39
C SER A 252 -2.23 28.93 21.00
N PHE A 253 -0.90 28.75 20.98
CA PHE A 253 0.04 29.71 21.55
C PHE A 253 1.46 29.50 21.00
N ALA A 254 2.28 30.57 21.04
CA ALA A 254 3.68 30.50 20.69
C ALA A 254 4.50 29.80 21.76
N LEU A 255 5.41 28.92 21.36
CA LEU A 255 6.35 28.23 22.22
C LEU A 255 7.65 29.06 22.38
N LYS A 256 8.43 28.76 23.42
CA LYS A 256 9.77 29.33 23.58
C LYS A 256 10.81 28.66 22.70
N SER A 257 10.50 27.47 22.21
CA SER A 257 11.39 26.67 21.35
C SER A 257 11.32 27.13 19.88
N GLU A 258 12.44 26.94 19.20
CA GLU A 258 12.59 27.13 17.77
C GLU A 258 12.98 25.77 17.15
N ALA A 259 12.59 25.54 15.90
CA ALA A 259 12.99 24.35 15.14
C ALA A 259 13.81 24.76 13.92
N LYS A 260 14.90 24.07 13.67
CA LYS A 260 15.57 24.07 12.38
C LYS A 260 15.18 22.83 11.61
N ILE A 261 14.68 23.01 10.38
CA ILE A 261 14.35 21.94 9.45
C ILE A 261 15.05 22.25 8.12
N PHE A 262 15.89 21.32 7.67
CA PHE A 262 16.48 21.34 6.34
C PHE A 262 16.05 20.09 5.58
N VAL A 263 15.53 20.29 4.37
CA VAL A 263 15.12 19.21 3.46
C VAL A 263 15.15 19.69 2.01
N GLU A 264 15.70 18.86 1.15
CA GLU A 264 15.58 19.00 -0.30
C GLU A 264 14.62 17.94 -0.83
N THR A 265 13.83 18.28 -1.85
CA THR A 265 12.87 17.35 -2.46
C THR A 265 12.93 17.41 -3.98
N GLU A 266 12.66 16.28 -4.64
CA GLU A 266 12.36 16.23 -6.06
C GLU A 266 10.84 16.06 -6.22
N TYR A 267 10.16 17.14 -6.65
CA TYR A 267 8.74 17.10 -6.96
C TYR A 267 8.50 17.12 -8.47
N VAL A 268 7.69 16.18 -8.96
CA VAL A 268 7.27 16.10 -10.37
C VAL A 268 5.77 15.85 -10.42
N LYS A 269 5.02 16.79 -11.01
CA LYS A 269 3.55 16.73 -11.08
C LYS A 269 3.04 15.55 -11.92
N GLU A 270 3.76 15.17 -12.98
CA GLU A 270 3.38 14.11 -13.92
C GLU A 270 4.59 13.20 -14.19
N LYS A 271 4.95 12.37 -13.21
CA LYS A 271 5.99 11.36 -13.34
C LYS A 271 5.39 10.10 -13.98
N VAL A 272 6.07 9.50 -14.92
CA VAL A 272 5.65 8.21 -15.48
C VAL A 272 5.91 7.11 -14.46
N THR A 273 4.94 6.21 -14.30
CA THR A 273 5.08 4.93 -13.62
C THR A 273 4.35 3.84 -14.40
N VAL A 274 4.34 2.59 -13.92
CA VAL A 274 3.79 1.46 -14.66
C VAL A 274 3.04 0.48 -13.75
N ASN A 275 1.86 0.00 -14.18
CA ASN A 275 1.36 -1.30 -13.70
C ASN A 275 2.08 -2.42 -14.46
N VAL A 276 2.29 -3.57 -13.82
CA VAL A 276 2.84 -4.78 -14.46
C VAL A 276 1.72 -5.80 -14.60
N ILE A 277 1.41 -6.22 -15.84
CA ILE A 277 0.25 -7.05 -16.13
C ILE A 277 0.61 -8.20 -17.08
N GLY A 278 0.35 -9.43 -16.60
CA GLY A 278 0.49 -10.66 -17.35
C GLY A 278 -0.82 -11.44 -17.44
N ILE A 279 -1.08 -12.10 -18.57
CA ILE A 279 -2.32 -12.83 -18.79
C ILE A 279 -2.01 -14.32 -18.99
N TYR A 280 -2.71 -15.17 -18.25
CA TYR A 280 -2.82 -16.59 -18.50
C TYR A 280 -4.11 -16.85 -19.30
N PRO A 281 -4.02 -17.34 -20.56
CA PRO A 281 -5.17 -17.41 -21.46
C PRO A 281 -6.12 -18.55 -21.08
N GLY A 282 -7.42 -18.28 -21.14
CA GLY A 282 -8.45 -19.30 -21.11
C GLY A 282 -8.59 -20.03 -22.45
N THR A 283 -9.16 -21.22 -22.43
CA THR A 283 -9.27 -22.10 -23.64
C THR A 283 -10.70 -22.36 -24.09
N ASP A 284 -11.71 -21.99 -23.30
CA ASP A 284 -13.11 -22.19 -23.66
C ASP A 284 -13.58 -21.18 -24.71
N GLU A 285 -14.23 -21.63 -25.79
CA GLU A 285 -14.64 -20.77 -26.91
C GLU A 285 -15.60 -19.64 -26.52
N LYS A 286 -16.35 -19.81 -25.41
CA LYS A 286 -17.32 -18.81 -24.94
C LYS A 286 -16.78 -17.94 -23.81
N LEU A 287 -15.90 -18.50 -22.96
CA LEU A 287 -15.49 -17.87 -21.71
C LEU A 287 -14.04 -17.34 -21.75
N LYS A 288 -13.23 -17.65 -22.75
CA LYS A 288 -11.83 -17.22 -22.85
C LYS A 288 -11.62 -15.70 -22.85
N ASP A 289 -12.65 -14.94 -23.28
CA ASP A 289 -12.66 -13.47 -23.29
C ASP A 289 -13.25 -12.87 -22.01
N GLU A 290 -13.58 -13.68 -21.01
CA GLU A 290 -13.89 -13.27 -19.65
C GLU A 290 -12.66 -13.38 -18.79
N PHE A 291 -12.50 -12.47 -17.82
CA PHE A 291 -11.30 -12.34 -17.02
C PHE A 291 -11.58 -12.50 -15.52
N VAL A 292 -10.68 -13.20 -14.85
CA VAL A 292 -10.50 -13.13 -13.40
C VAL A 292 -9.25 -12.30 -13.16
N ILE A 293 -9.32 -11.27 -12.32
CA ILE A 293 -8.17 -10.45 -11.96
C ILE A 293 -7.67 -10.90 -10.59
N LEU A 294 -6.38 -11.19 -10.46
CA LEU A 294 -5.67 -11.34 -9.20
C LEU A 294 -4.60 -10.25 -9.13
N GLY A 295 -4.71 -9.36 -8.16
CA GLY A 295 -3.85 -8.19 -8.07
C GLY A 295 -3.32 -7.88 -6.68
N ALA A 296 -2.23 -7.10 -6.65
CA ALA A 296 -1.60 -6.51 -5.48
C ALA A 296 -0.85 -5.26 -5.92
N HIS A 297 -0.59 -4.30 -5.02
CA HIS A 297 0.31 -3.22 -5.37
C HIS A 297 1.78 -3.62 -5.19
N LEU A 298 2.64 -3.01 -5.98
CA LEU A 298 4.08 -3.25 -5.99
C LEU A 298 4.86 -2.12 -5.33
N ASP A 299 4.33 -0.91 -5.37
CA ASP A 299 4.93 0.26 -4.74
C ASP A 299 4.87 0.19 -3.20
N HIS A 300 5.62 1.07 -2.56
CA HIS A 300 5.53 1.36 -1.14
C HIS A 300 6.02 2.80 -0.89
N VAL A 301 6.17 3.21 0.36
CA VAL A 301 6.36 4.62 0.73
C VAL A 301 7.79 5.16 0.54
N GLY A 302 8.70 4.39 -0.05
CA GLY A 302 10.02 4.85 -0.45
C GLY A 302 11.05 4.95 0.66
N GLY A 303 12.12 5.71 0.38
CA GLY A 303 13.17 6.05 1.33
C GLY A 303 13.25 7.55 1.57
N GLN A 304 14.01 7.97 2.59
CA GLN A 304 14.18 9.37 2.92
C GLN A 304 15.67 9.68 3.18
N SER A 305 16.14 10.78 2.58
CA SER A 305 17.49 11.31 2.77
C SER A 305 18.63 10.36 2.39
N GLY A 306 18.36 9.21 1.78
CA GLY A 306 19.35 8.14 1.57
C GLY A 306 19.82 7.47 2.88
N GLU A 307 19.26 7.86 4.02
CA GLU A 307 19.61 7.35 5.35
C GLU A 307 18.71 6.20 5.79
N ILE A 308 17.41 6.32 5.49
CA ILE A 308 16.40 5.32 5.83
C ILE A 308 15.57 4.94 4.61
N TYR A 309 15.02 3.74 4.63
CA TYR A 309 13.98 3.28 3.70
C TYR A 309 12.95 2.44 4.44
N PHE A 310 11.73 2.44 3.95
CA PHE A 310 10.63 1.63 4.47
C PHE A 310 10.58 0.33 3.67
N PRO A 311 10.85 -0.83 4.29
CA PRO A 311 11.01 -2.08 3.52
C PRO A 311 9.72 -2.55 2.84
N GLY A 312 8.57 -2.42 3.53
CA GLY A 312 7.29 -2.87 3.00
C GLY A 312 7.26 -4.36 2.68
N ALA A 313 7.69 -5.21 3.64
CA ALA A 313 7.72 -6.65 3.43
C ALA A 313 6.31 -7.24 3.46
N ASN A 314 5.49 -6.85 4.44
CA ASN A 314 4.09 -7.20 4.48
C ASN A 314 3.26 -6.29 3.57
N ASP A 315 3.57 -5.00 3.55
CA ASP A 315 2.91 -3.95 2.77
C ASP A 315 3.80 -3.44 1.61
N ASN A 316 3.66 -3.89 0.37
CA ASN A 316 2.88 -5.05 -0.05
C ASN A 316 3.75 -5.97 -0.95
N ALA A 317 5.03 -6.15 -0.54
CA ALA A 317 5.85 -7.17 -1.19
C ALA A 317 5.21 -8.56 -1.01
N SER A 318 4.46 -8.77 0.09
CA SER A 318 3.77 -10.02 0.35
C SER A 318 2.67 -10.31 -0.69
N GLY A 319 1.80 -9.35 -0.98
CA GLY A 319 0.79 -9.49 -2.01
C GLY A 319 1.39 -9.66 -3.40
N SER A 320 2.38 -8.82 -3.74
CA SER A 320 3.08 -8.91 -5.03
C SER A 320 3.75 -10.27 -5.27
N ALA A 321 4.43 -10.82 -4.25
CA ALA A 321 5.04 -12.15 -4.34
C ALA A 321 3.99 -13.28 -4.42
N ALA A 322 2.85 -13.14 -3.73
CA ALA A 322 1.76 -14.10 -3.82
C ALA A 322 1.12 -14.12 -5.21
N VAL A 323 0.89 -12.96 -5.84
CA VAL A 323 0.40 -12.87 -7.23
C VAL A 323 1.34 -13.61 -8.18
N LEU A 324 2.66 -13.40 -8.07
CA LEU A 324 3.66 -14.12 -8.88
C LEU A 324 3.63 -15.63 -8.61
N GLU A 325 3.54 -16.06 -7.36
CA GLU A 325 3.55 -17.49 -7.00
C GLU A 325 2.29 -18.20 -7.51
N VAL A 326 1.11 -17.55 -7.43
CA VAL A 326 -0.11 -18.07 -8.04
C VAL A 326 0.02 -18.14 -9.56
N ALA A 327 0.61 -17.14 -10.21
CA ALA A 327 0.88 -17.18 -11.65
C ALA A 327 1.79 -18.37 -12.03
N ARG A 328 2.82 -18.67 -11.21
CA ARG A 328 3.66 -19.86 -11.38
C ARG A 328 2.88 -21.16 -11.26
N MET A 329 1.92 -21.23 -10.31
CA MET A 329 1.03 -22.41 -10.18
C MET A 329 0.25 -22.68 -11.46
N PHE A 330 -0.31 -21.64 -12.08
CA PHE A 330 -1.05 -21.79 -13.34
C PHE A 330 -0.14 -22.23 -14.48
N ALA A 331 0.98 -21.56 -14.68
CA ALA A 331 1.84 -21.76 -15.84
C ALA A 331 2.64 -23.06 -15.77
N LYS A 332 3.27 -23.37 -14.62
CA LYS A 332 4.13 -24.57 -14.49
C LYS A 332 3.35 -25.88 -14.39
N ASN A 333 2.10 -25.81 -13.94
CA ASN A 333 1.21 -26.98 -13.93
C ASN A 333 0.32 -27.06 -15.19
N GLU A 334 0.53 -26.16 -16.16
CA GLU A 334 -0.20 -26.13 -17.45
C GLU A 334 -1.71 -26.27 -17.25
N LEU A 335 -2.27 -25.48 -16.32
CA LEU A 335 -3.66 -25.64 -15.90
C LEU A 335 -4.63 -25.27 -17.02
N GLU A 336 -5.55 -26.16 -17.35
CA GLU A 336 -6.65 -25.84 -18.26
C GLU A 336 -7.69 -24.99 -17.55
N THR A 337 -7.92 -23.80 -18.10
CA THR A 337 -8.92 -22.84 -17.59
C THR A 337 -9.88 -22.42 -18.69
N LYS A 338 -11.13 -22.19 -18.33
CA LYS A 338 -12.15 -21.68 -19.28
C LYS A 338 -11.98 -20.19 -19.51
N ARG A 339 -11.82 -19.41 -18.41
CA ARG A 339 -11.61 -17.97 -18.42
C ARG A 339 -10.12 -17.64 -18.38
N SER A 340 -9.77 -16.51 -18.96
CA SER A 340 -8.43 -15.94 -18.80
C SER A 340 -8.22 -15.39 -17.39
N VAL A 341 -6.98 -15.47 -16.90
CA VAL A 341 -6.58 -14.87 -15.61
C VAL A 341 -5.61 -13.75 -15.88
N MET A 342 -5.91 -12.56 -15.35
CA MET A 342 -5.04 -11.38 -15.40
C MET A 342 -4.35 -11.22 -14.06
N PHE A 343 -3.02 -11.35 -14.03
CA PHE A 343 -2.15 -11.11 -12.89
C PHE A 343 -1.65 -9.67 -12.95
N VAL A 344 -1.95 -8.88 -11.92
CA VAL A 344 -1.71 -7.44 -11.92
C VAL A 344 -0.90 -7.01 -10.72
N LEU A 345 0.14 -6.21 -10.96
CA LEU A 345 0.89 -5.52 -9.93
C LEU A 345 0.69 -4.01 -10.15
N PHE A 346 -0.06 -3.40 -9.24
CA PHE A 346 -0.43 -2.00 -9.34
C PHE A 346 0.71 -1.08 -8.89
N SER A 347 0.74 0.13 -9.41
CA SER A 347 1.60 1.22 -8.97
C SER A 347 0.79 2.28 -8.23
N ASN A 348 1.45 2.99 -7.32
CA ASN A 348 0.86 4.14 -6.64
C ASN A 348 -0.45 3.86 -5.90
N GLU A 349 -0.56 2.69 -5.29
CA GLU A 349 -1.61 2.40 -4.31
C GLU A 349 -1.51 3.38 -3.16
N GLU A 350 -0.30 3.52 -2.62
CA GLU A 350 0.05 4.35 -1.46
C GLU A 350 -0.26 5.84 -1.64
N SER A 351 -0.35 6.29 -2.90
CA SER A 351 -0.67 7.68 -3.26
C SER A 351 -2.15 7.91 -3.57
N GLY A 352 -2.98 6.87 -3.49
CA GLY A 352 -4.43 6.99 -3.70
C GLY A 352 -5.01 6.06 -4.74
N LEU A 353 -4.51 4.83 -4.85
CA LEU A 353 -5.01 3.76 -5.73
C LEU A 353 -4.86 4.09 -7.22
N GLU A 354 -3.90 4.96 -7.59
CA GLU A 354 -3.83 5.55 -8.94
C GLU A 354 -3.64 4.49 -10.03
N GLY A 355 -2.82 3.45 -9.77
CA GLY A 355 -2.62 2.34 -10.71
C GLY A 355 -3.85 1.48 -10.92
N ALA A 356 -4.55 1.17 -9.84
CA ALA A 356 -5.79 0.38 -9.87
C ALA A 356 -6.93 1.16 -10.52
N GLU A 357 -7.08 2.45 -10.21
CA GLU A 357 -8.05 3.34 -10.86
C GLU A 357 -7.77 3.47 -12.35
N PHE A 358 -6.49 3.65 -12.72
CA PHE A 358 -6.10 3.72 -14.13
C PHE A 358 -6.45 2.45 -14.89
N LEU A 359 -6.14 1.26 -14.35
CA LEU A 359 -6.50 0.00 -15.00
C LEU A 359 -8.02 -0.18 -15.07
N ALA A 360 -8.76 0.05 -13.99
CA ALA A 360 -10.23 -0.09 -13.97
C ALA A 360 -10.92 0.81 -15.02
N ASN A 361 -10.32 1.97 -15.35
CA ASN A 361 -10.80 2.88 -16.38
C ASN A 361 -10.28 2.55 -17.80
N ASN A 362 -9.20 1.74 -17.92
CA ASN A 362 -8.49 1.47 -19.19
C ASN A 362 -8.26 -0.04 -19.42
N LEU A 363 -9.25 -0.87 -19.17
CA LEU A 363 -9.19 -2.32 -19.39
C LEU A 363 -8.97 -2.71 -20.87
N GLY A 364 -9.38 -1.86 -21.81
CA GLY A 364 -9.37 -2.16 -23.23
C GLY A 364 -10.52 -3.07 -23.71
N PHE A 365 -11.42 -3.46 -22.78
CA PHE A 365 -12.64 -4.25 -23.02
C PHE A 365 -13.72 -3.87 -21.99
N ASP A 366 -14.95 -4.33 -22.20
CA ASP A 366 -16.09 -4.07 -21.30
C ASP A 366 -15.81 -4.66 -19.91
N SER A 367 -15.97 -3.85 -18.86
CA SER A 367 -15.84 -4.28 -17.45
C SER A 367 -16.77 -5.43 -17.07
N ASN A 368 -17.88 -5.63 -17.81
CA ASN A 368 -18.75 -6.78 -17.64
C ASN A 368 -18.08 -8.13 -17.97
N LYS A 369 -16.96 -8.11 -18.70
CA LYS A 369 -16.13 -9.29 -18.94
C LYS A 369 -15.23 -9.66 -17.76
N VAL A 370 -15.10 -8.81 -16.75
CA VAL A 370 -14.40 -9.15 -15.51
C VAL A 370 -15.35 -9.89 -14.58
N THR A 371 -15.12 -11.18 -14.40
CA THR A 371 -15.94 -12.06 -13.54
C THR A 371 -15.81 -11.70 -12.07
N ALA A 372 -14.56 -11.48 -11.62
CA ALA A 372 -14.24 -11.03 -10.26
C ALA A 372 -12.81 -10.44 -10.22
N MET A 373 -12.56 -9.59 -9.22
CA MET A 373 -11.21 -9.12 -8.86
C MET A 373 -10.87 -9.56 -7.44
N LEU A 374 -9.73 -10.20 -7.28
CA LEU A 374 -9.17 -10.64 -6.01
C LEU A 374 -7.97 -9.76 -5.69
N ASN A 375 -8.00 -9.06 -4.53
CA ASN A 375 -6.93 -8.19 -4.08
C ASN A 375 -6.14 -8.83 -2.95
N MET A 376 -4.82 -8.86 -3.09
CA MET A 376 -3.89 -9.42 -2.09
C MET A 376 -3.13 -8.26 -1.45
N ASP A 377 -3.41 -7.97 -0.16
CA ASP A 377 -2.76 -6.84 0.48
C ASP A 377 -2.51 -7.09 1.97
N CYS A 378 -1.26 -6.88 2.41
CA CYS A 378 -0.83 -7.11 3.78
C CYS A 378 -1.16 -8.52 4.29
N ILE A 379 -0.71 -9.55 3.58
CA ILE A 379 -1.18 -10.93 3.73
C ILE A 379 -0.25 -11.88 4.48
N ALA A 380 0.90 -11.40 4.96
CA ALA A 380 1.92 -12.29 5.52
C ALA A 380 2.20 -12.09 7.01
N HIS A 381 1.64 -11.06 7.67
CA HIS A 381 1.81 -10.80 9.10
C HIS A 381 0.50 -11.02 9.85
N GLY A 382 0.54 -11.66 11.02
CA GLY A 382 -0.64 -11.91 11.86
C GLY A 382 -0.91 -13.38 12.14
N ASP A 383 -2.16 -13.75 12.43
CA ASP A 383 -2.53 -15.09 12.91
C ASP A 383 -3.68 -15.78 12.17
N SER A 384 -4.47 -15.03 11.42
CA SER A 384 -5.66 -15.55 10.73
C SER A 384 -5.95 -14.77 9.44
N ILE A 385 -6.76 -15.37 8.57
CA ILE A 385 -7.15 -14.78 7.28
C ILE A 385 -8.48 -14.04 7.45
N GLN A 386 -8.53 -12.81 6.95
CA GLN A 386 -9.76 -12.05 6.83
C GLN A 386 -10.08 -11.80 5.35
N LEU A 387 -11.31 -12.14 4.95
CA LEU A 387 -11.80 -11.92 3.60
C LEU A 387 -12.78 -10.74 3.61
N GLY A 388 -12.37 -9.61 3.01
CA GLY A 388 -13.19 -8.41 2.88
C GLY A 388 -14.22 -8.52 1.75
N ASN A 389 -15.18 -7.60 1.77
CA ASN A 389 -16.22 -7.44 0.73
C ASN A 389 -17.27 -8.54 0.62
N GLY A 390 -17.32 -9.48 1.56
CA GLY A 390 -18.35 -10.51 1.57
C GLY A 390 -19.78 -9.98 1.67
N LYS A 391 -19.98 -8.76 2.20
CA LYS A 391 -21.30 -8.11 2.20
C LYS A 391 -21.70 -7.56 0.82
N SER A 392 -20.74 -7.22 -0.04
CA SER A 392 -20.97 -6.75 -1.40
C SER A 392 -21.04 -7.90 -2.41
N ALA A 393 -20.23 -8.95 -2.22
CA ALA A 393 -20.14 -10.13 -3.09
C ALA A 393 -20.29 -11.43 -2.26
N PRO A 394 -21.46 -11.75 -1.72
CA PRO A 394 -21.65 -12.85 -0.78
C PRO A 394 -21.37 -14.23 -1.38
N LYS A 395 -21.70 -14.47 -2.65
CA LYS A 395 -21.44 -15.77 -3.29
C LYS A 395 -19.93 -16.00 -3.48
N LEU A 396 -19.19 -14.96 -3.85
CA LEU A 396 -17.75 -15.02 -4.00
C LEU A 396 -17.06 -15.28 -2.64
N TRP A 397 -17.53 -14.60 -1.60
CA TRP A 397 -17.03 -14.76 -0.23
C TRP A 397 -17.31 -16.18 0.30
N GLU A 398 -18.53 -16.70 0.13
CA GLU A 398 -18.89 -18.07 0.54
C GLU A 398 -18.09 -19.13 -0.23
N LEU A 399 -17.80 -18.90 -1.53
CA LEU A 399 -16.93 -19.78 -2.30
C LEU A 399 -15.55 -19.91 -1.66
N ALA A 400 -14.89 -18.77 -1.38
CA ALA A 400 -13.57 -18.77 -0.76
C ALA A 400 -13.59 -19.39 0.66
N LYS A 401 -14.61 -19.09 1.47
CA LYS A 401 -14.81 -19.69 2.79
C LYS A 401 -14.97 -21.22 2.70
N SER A 402 -15.74 -21.71 1.73
CA SER A 402 -15.94 -23.13 1.53
C SER A 402 -14.63 -23.86 1.17
N ILE A 403 -13.79 -23.22 0.34
CA ILE A 403 -12.47 -23.72 -0.01
C ILE A 403 -11.59 -23.83 1.25
N ASP A 404 -11.52 -22.77 2.05
CA ASP A 404 -10.69 -22.78 3.26
C ASP A 404 -11.17 -23.80 4.31
N SER A 405 -12.46 -24.05 4.39
CA SER A 405 -13.04 -25.01 5.34
C SER A 405 -12.49 -26.44 5.19
N THR A 406 -12.04 -26.79 4.00
CA THR A 406 -11.42 -28.09 3.67
C THR A 406 -9.89 -28.02 3.54
N ASN A 407 -9.30 -26.82 3.67
CA ASN A 407 -7.86 -26.58 3.56
C ASN A 407 -7.26 -26.09 4.90
N ALA A 408 -6.72 -24.88 4.94
CA ALA A 408 -5.98 -24.38 6.08
C ALA A 408 -6.85 -24.07 7.31
N LYS A 409 -8.14 -23.76 7.12
CA LYS A 409 -9.11 -23.40 8.17
C LYS A 409 -8.67 -22.17 8.97
N LEU A 410 -8.08 -21.20 8.28
CA LEU A 410 -7.52 -20.00 8.87
C LEU A 410 -8.44 -18.75 8.75
N THR A 411 -9.53 -18.86 7.96
CA THR A 411 -10.42 -17.70 7.74
C THR A 411 -11.33 -17.43 8.93
N ILE A 412 -11.43 -16.16 9.29
CA ILE A 412 -12.40 -15.66 10.29
C ILE A 412 -13.72 -15.23 9.62
N ASN A 413 -14.77 -15.06 10.43
CA ASN A 413 -16.11 -14.73 9.91
C ASN A 413 -16.37 -13.24 9.63
N GLY A 414 -15.45 -12.36 10.06
CA GLY A 414 -15.61 -10.92 9.87
C GLY A 414 -15.41 -10.51 8.42
N THR A 415 -16.36 -9.74 7.86
CA THR A 415 -16.28 -9.16 6.53
C THR A 415 -16.99 -7.81 6.46
N TRP A 416 -16.71 -7.03 5.43
CA TRP A 416 -17.27 -5.69 5.18
C TRP A 416 -17.84 -5.57 3.78
N ALA A 417 -18.29 -4.37 3.41
CA ALA A 417 -18.76 -4.00 2.08
C ALA A 417 -17.99 -2.78 1.55
N GLY A 418 -18.02 -2.57 0.24
CA GLY A 418 -17.65 -1.28 -0.35
C GLY A 418 -16.20 -1.08 -0.77
N GLY A 419 -15.45 -2.13 -1.00
CA GLY A 419 -14.07 -2.01 -1.50
C GLY A 419 -13.01 -2.16 -0.41
N GLY A 420 -11.85 -1.65 -0.66
CA GLY A 420 -10.63 -1.67 0.15
C GLY A 420 -9.41 -1.71 -0.77
N ALA A 421 -8.40 -0.86 -0.54
CA ALA A 421 -7.19 -0.74 -1.34
C ALA A 421 -7.49 -0.80 -2.86
N ASP A 422 -6.65 -1.46 -3.65
CA ASP A 422 -6.78 -1.57 -5.11
C ASP A 422 -8.09 -2.20 -5.61
N ALA A 423 -8.85 -2.89 -4.75
CA ALA A 423 -10.16 -3.43 -5.11
C ALA A 423 -11.24 -2.36 -5.25
N SER A 424 -11.08 -1.18 -4.63
CA SER A 424 -12.09 -0.12 -4.60
C SER A 424 -12.49 0.39 -5.99
N PRO A 425 -11.58 0.74 -6.91
CA PRO A 425 -11.94 1.21 -8.25
C PRO A 425 -12.72 0.16 -9.07
N PHE A 426 -12.42 -1.13 -8.88
CA PHE A 426 -13.14 -2.21 -9.53
C PHE A 426 -14.55 -2.40 -8.95
N HIS A 427 -14.70 -2.29 -7.63
CA HIS A 427 -16.01 -2.29 -6.98
C HIS A 427 -16.89 -1.16 -7.50
N GLU A 428 -16.34 0.04 -7.70
CA GLU A 428 -17.06 1.19 -8.25
C GLU A 428 -17.54 0.98 -9.70
N LYS A 429 -16.89 0.08 -10.44
CA LYS A 429 -17.34 -0.38 -11.77
C LYS A 429 -18.36 -1.52 -11.73
N GLY A 430 -18.84 -1.92 -10.56
CA GLY A 430 -19.79 -3.01 -10.42
C GLY A 430 -19.17 -4.41 -10.58
N ILE A 431 -17.85 -4.55 -10.39
CA ILE A 431 -17.16 -5.82 -10.43
C ILE A 431 -17.19 -6.45 -9.04
N PRO A 432 -17.59 -7.73 -8.90
CA PRO A 432 -17.47 -8.47 -7.65
C PRO A 432 -16.00 -8.53 -7.22
N ILE A 433 -15.74 -8.18 -5.96
CA ILE A 433 -14.37 -8.16 -5.43
C ILE A 433 -14.26 -8.97 -4.15
N LEU A 434 -13.08 -9.53 -3.92
CA LEU A 434 -12.70 -10.17 -2.67
C LEU A 434 -11.34 -9.64 -2.23
N TYR A 435 -11.27 -9.14 -1.00
CA TYR A 435 -10.04 -8.58 -0.43
C TYR A 435 -9.43 -9.57 0.55
N PHE A 436 -8.23 -10.04 0.26
CA PHE A 436 -7.45 -10.92 1.13
C PHE A 436 -6.52 -10.08 1.99
N VAL A 437 -6.62 -10.26 3.29
CA VAL A 437 -5.79 -9.60 4.29
C VAL A 437 -5.64 -10.52 5.50
N THR A 438 -4.63 -10.30 6.32
CA THR A 438 -4.51 -11.01 7.59
C THR A 438 -4.97 -10.15 8.76
N LYS A 439 -5.48 -10.77 9.82
CA LYS A 439 -5.76 -10.07 11.07
C LYS A 439 -4.44 -9.63 11.72
N PHE A 440 -4.40 -8.40 12.25
CA PHE A 440 -3.20 -7.73 12.76
C PHE A 440 -2.15 -7.37 11.70
N SER A 441 -2.51 -7.41 10.41
CA SER A 441 -1.64 -7.08 9.30
C SER A 441 -0.95 -5.72 9.41
N TYR A 442 -1.61 -4.74 10.03
CA TYR A 442 -1.14 -3.34 10.10
C TYR A 442 -0.24 -3.02 11.29
N THR A 443 0.26 -4.04 12.03
CA THR A 443 1.15 -3.83 13.18
C THR A 443 2.43 -3.06 12.82
N HIS A 444 2.96 -3.28 11.62
CA HIS A 444 4.17 -2.63 11.10
C HIS A 444 3.92 -1.70 9.91
N LEU A 445 2.65 -1.32 9.67
CA LEU A 445 2.24 -0.53 8.50
C LEU A 445 3.07 0.77 8.38
N HIS A 446 3.72 0.95 7.24
CA HIS A 446 4.58 2.10 6.91
C HIS A 446 5.71 2.35 7.92
N CYS A 447 6.14 1.31 8.65
CA CYS A 447 7.23 1.37 9.62
C CYS A 447 8.53 0.82 9.05
N LEU A 448 9.66 1.29 9.59
CA LEU A 448 10.99 0.72 9.31
C LEU A 448 11.10 -0.75 9.77
N THR A 449 10.15 -1.19 10.57
CA THR A 449 10.07 -2.55 11.12
C THR A 449 9.22 -3.51 10.28
N ASP A 450 8.63 -3.07 9.16
CA ASP A 450 7.96 -3.97 8.22
C ASP A 450 8.99 -4.75 7.39
N LYS A 451 9.49 -5.82 7.98
CA LYS A 451 10.60 -6.63 7.45
C LYS A 451 10.22 -8.10 7.34
N VAL A 452 10.98 -8.84 6.55
CA VAL A 452 10.77 -10.29 6.33
C VAL A 452 10.68 -11.09 7.63
N GLU A 453 11.48 -10.70 8.65
CA GLU A 453 11.53 -11.38 9.95
C GLU A 453 10.23 -11.25 10.77
N THR A 454 9.35 -10.32 10.42
CA THR A 454 8.04 -10.14 11.07
C THR A 454 6.92 -10.97 10.46
N LEU A 455 7.19 -11.64 9.33
CA LEU A 455 6.20 -12.41 8.60
C LEU A 455 5.97 -13.79 9.22
N ASN A 456 4.77 -14.33 9.02
CA ASN A 456 4.37 -15.67 9.42
C ASN A 456 4.33 -16.60 8.18
N PRO A 457 5.39 -17.40 7.93
CA PRO A 457 5.50 -18.19 6.69
C PRO A 457 4.34 -19.16 6.47
N LYS A 458 3.84 -19.79 7.54
CA LYS A 458 2.74 -20.76 7.46
C LYS A 458 1.40 -20.10 7.11
N LEU A 459 1.10 -18.95 7.73
CA LEU A 459 -0.08 -18.17 7.41
C LEU A 459 -0.01 -17.66 5.97
N TYR A 460 1.16 -17.18 5.56
CA TYR A 460 1.41 -16.64 4.23
C TYR A 460 1.22 -17.69 3.12
N GLU A 461 1.75 -18.90 3.33
CA GLU A 461 1.52 -20.04 2.43
C GLU A 461 0.02 -20.39 2.37
N GLY A 462 -0.65 -20.43 3.53
CA GLY A 462 -2.08 -20.76 3.62
C GLY A 462 -2.97 -19.76 2.88
N ILE A 463 -2.76 -18.46 3.03
CA ILE A 463 -3.56 -17.44 2.34
C ILE A 463 -3.27 -17.40 0.84
N THR A 464 -2.01 -17.62 0.44
CA THR A 464 -1.63 -17.70 -0.98
C THR A 464 -2.28 -18.91 -1.65
N ASN A 465 -2.30 -20.05 -0.97
CA ASN A 465 -2.97 -21.26 -1.47
C ASN A 465 -4.49 -21.05 -1.57
N LEU A 466 -5.12 -20.36 -0.62
CA LEU A 466 -6.53 -20.02 -0.68
C LEU A 466 -6.84 -19.10 -1.89
N ALA A 467 -6.00 -18.10 -2.13
CA ALA A 467 -6.13 -17.23 -3.30
C ALA A 467 -5.97 -18.00 -4.61
N TYR A 468 -4.97 -18.91 -4.68
CA TYR A 468 -4.79 -19.79 -5.82
C TYR A 468 -6.03 -20.64 -6.12
N LEU A 469 -6.53 -21.38 -5.12
CA LEU A 469 -7.69 -22.26 -5.28
C LEU A 469 -8.96 -21.48 -5.64
N THR A 470 -9.14 -20.30 -5.06
CA THR A 470 -10.26 -19.40 -5.40
C THR A 470 -10.15 -18.93 -6.86
N THR A 471 -8.98 -18.42 -7.26
CA THR A 471 -8.72 -17.99 -8.65
C THR A 471 -8.96 -19.13 -9.64
N LEU A 472 -8.48 -20.34 -9.32
CA LEU A 472 -8.64 -21.52 -10.18
C LEU A 472 -10.12 -21.90 -10.38
N LYS A 473 -10.92 -21.89 -9.31
CA LYS A 473 -12.35 -22.17 -9.42
C LYS A 473 -13.08 -21.13 -10.28
N LEU A 474 -12.78 -19.86 -10.12
CA LEU A 474 -13.31 -18.79 -10.95
C LEU A 474 -12.90 -18.98 -12.43
N ALA A 475 -11.64 -19.29 -12.68
CA ALA A 475 -11.11 -19.51 -14.02
C ALA A 475 -11.69 -20.77 -14.69
N LYS A 476 -11.97 -21.83 -13.92
CA LYS A 476 -12.67 -23.04 -14.41
C LYS A 476 -14.16 -22.85 -14.68
N GLY A 477 -14.75 -21.68 -14.37
CA GLY A 477 -16.15 -21.40 -14.57
C GLY A 477 -17.07 -21.98 -13.48
N GLU A 478 -16.54 -22.26 -12.29
CA GLU A 478 -17.30 -22.76 -11.15
C GLU A 478 -17.98 -21.64 -10.34
N TYR A 479 -17.94 -20.41 -10.85
CA TYR A 479 -18.62 -19.24 -10.31
C TYR A 479 -19.19 -18.41 -11.45
N GLU A 480 -20.43 -17.97 -11.27
CA GLU A 480 -21.07 -17.01 -12.16
C GLU A 480 -21.04 -15.61 -11.51
N ARG A 481 -20.67 -14.61 -12.30
CA ARG A 481 -20.60 -13.21 -11.83
C ARG A 481 -21.92 -12.81 -11.18
N GLU A 482 -21.85 -12.40 -9.91
CA GLU A 482 -23.00 -11.88 -9.19
C GLU A 482 -23.13 -10.36 -9.38
N VAL A 483 -24.36 -9.87 -9.24
CA VAL A 483 -24.61 -8.43 -9.11
C VAL A 483 -24.22 -8.03 -7.69
N ILE A 484 -23.29 -7.09 -7.57
CA ILE A 484 -22.87 -6.61 -6.25
C ILE A 484 -24.00 -5.82 -5.58
N ALA A 485 -24.15 -5.98 -4.27
CA ALA A 485 -25.06 -5.16 -3.49
C ALA A 485 -24.55 -3.69 -3.53
N GLU A 486 -25.46 -2.76 -3.86
CA GLU A 486 -25.13 -1.33 -3.82
C GLU A 486 -24.60 -0.92 -2.44
N ARG A 487 -23.69 0.06 -2.43
CA ARG A 487 -23.25 0.69 -1.18
C ARG A 487 -24.48 1.16 -0.41
N VAL A 488 -24.72 0.62 0.76
CA VAL A 488 -25.51 1.32 1.77
C VAL A 488 -24.66 2.53 2.16
N LYS A 489 -25.06 3.71 1.67
CA LYS A 489 -24.39 5.01 1.94
C LYS A 489 -24.46 5.35 3.41
#